data_756ec980d561d2086df4e490f652a902
#
_entry.id   756ec980d561d2086df4e490f652a902
#
_cell.length_a   1.000
_cell.length_b   1.000
_cell.length_c   1.000
_cell.angle_alpha   90.00
_cell.angle_beta   90.00
_cell.angle_gamma   90.00
#
_symmetry.space_group_name_H-M   'P 1'
#
loop_
_entity.id
_entity.type
_entity.pdbx_description
1 polymer ?
#
loop_
_entity_poly.entity_id
_entity_poly.type
_entity_poly.pdbx_seq_one_letter_code
_entity_poly.pdbx_strand_id
1 'polypeptide(L)'
;IGQRGMGEGKEGARQTPIGEYTFGKLMGIAPNPGTKMDYHQITEDDYWCGEQYYNEFVDEKTRDHSHCTKENDEHLIDYTKPYEYTAFFNYNKECIKGKGSAYFFHCFGTHDYTMGCVALHHDIVKYLFTMIDEKTIMIIDSYDNLYKY
;
A
#
# COMPACT_ATOMS: atom_id res chain seq x y z
N ILE A 1 4.39 -0.02 -11.35
CA ILE A 1 2.96 -0.32 -11.43
C ILE A 1 2.73 -1.82 -11.59
N GLY A 2 1.48 -2.24 -11.60
CA GLY A 2 1.09 -3.64 -11.76
C GLY A 2 1.70 -4.31 -12.99
N GLN A 3 1.97 -5.62 -12.88
CA GLN A 3 2.54 -6.45 -13.96
C GLN A 3 1.73 -6.35 -15.27
N ARG A 4 0.42 -6.14 -15.17
CA ARG A 4 -0.50 -5.97 -16.31
C ARG A 4 -0.89 -4.51 -16.54
N GLY A 5 -0.05 -3.57 -16.10
CA GLY A 5 -0.28 -2.14 -16.26
C GLY A 5 -1.31 -1.58 -15.28
N MET A 6 -2.09 -0.63 -15.77
CA MET A 6 -3.15 0.04 -15.02
C MET A 6 -4.53 -0.43 -15.53
N GLY A 7 -5.54 -0.36 -14.69
CA GLY A 7 -6.88 -0.75 -15.07
C GLY A 7 -7.86 -0.71 -13.90
N GLU A 8 -8.83 -1.59 -13.91
CA GLU A 8 -9.77 -1.75 -12.81
C GLU A 8 -9.11 -2.54 -11.67
N GLY A 9 -9.18 -2.02 -10.46
CA GLY A 9 -8.72 -2.73 -9.28
C GLY A 9 -9.60 -3.94 -8.98
N LYS A 10 -8.98 -5.11 -8.83
CA LYS A 10 -9.67 -6.36 -8.55
C LYS A 10 -8.69 -7.38 -7.98
N GLU A 11 -9.17 -8.26 -7.11
CA GLU A 11 -8.37 -9.37 -6.61
C GLU A 11 -7.77 -10.20 -7.77
N GLY A 12 -6.46 -10.39 -7.74
CA GLY A 12 -5.74 -11.17 -8.77
C GLY A 12 -5.60 -10.52 -10.15
N ALA A 13 -6.10 -9.32 -10.37
CA ALA A 13 -5.99 -8.63 -11.67
C ALA A 13 -4.55 -8.27 -12.06
N ARG A 14 -3.67 -8.08 -11.07
CA ARG A 14 -2.27 -7.61 -11.25
C ARG A 14 -2.17 -6.28 -11.99
N GLN A 15 -3.19 -5.43 -11.82
CA GLN A 15 -3.27 -4.08 -12.38
C GLN A 15 -3.30 -3.05 -11.26
N THR A 16 -2.66 -1.91 -11.49
CA THR A 16 -2.79 -0.75 -10.61
C THR A 16 -4.11 -0.05 -10.93
N PRO A 17 -4.97 0.21 -9.93
CA PRO A 17 -6.27 0.79 -10.18
C PRO A 17 -6.16 2.25 -10.64
N ILE A 18 -6.80 2.57 -11.77
CA ILE A 18 -6.95 3.95 -12.24
C ILE A 18 -7.87 4.71 -11.30
N GLY A 19 -7.51 5.93 -10.96
CA GLY A 19 -8.32 6.80 -10.11
C GLY A 19 -7.52 7.85 -9.34
N GLU A 20 -8.22 8.52 -8.44
CA GLU A 20 -7.68 9.52 -7.52
C GLU A 20 -7.80 8.99 -6.10
N TYR A 21 -6.70 8.96 -5.36
CA TYR A 21 -6.64 8.36 -4.04
C TYR A 21 -5.94 9.27 -3.05
N THR A 22 -6.53 9.43 -1.88
CA THR A 22 -5.84 9.98 -0.70
C THR A 22 -4.98 8.91 -0.06
N PHE A 23 -4.08 9.31 0.82
CA PHE A 23 -3.29 8.37 1.60
C PHE A 23 -3.98 8.03 2.92
N GLY A 24 -3.90 6.77 3.29
CA GLY A 24 -4.33 6.27 4.59
C GLY A 24 -3.14 6.10 5.53
N LYS A 25 -2.93 4.88 6.02
CA LYS A 25 -1.86 4.59 6.97
C LYS A 25 -0.48 4.68 6.31
N LEU A 26 0.38 5.56 6.85
CA LEU A 26 1.80 5.61 6.53
C LEU A 26 2.56 4.69 7.48
N MET A 27 3.40 3.83 6.93
CA MET A 27 4.13 2.82 7.68
C MET A 27 5.55 2.65 7.11
N GLY A 28 6.39 1.95 7.83
CA GLY A 28 7.69 1.52 7.31
C GLY A 28 8.47 0.72 8.32
N ILE A 29 9.36 -0.13 7.83
CA ILE A 29 10.33 -0.84 8.64
C ILE A 29 11.38 0.14 9.17
N ALA A 30 11.75 1.14 8.35
CA ALA A 30 12.63 2.23 8.75
C ALA A 30 11.96 3.16 9.78
N PRO A 31 12.75 3.88 10.57
CA PRO A 31 12.23 4.93 11.45
C PRO A 31 11.49 6.03 10.66
N ASN A 32 10.59 6.74 11.35
CA ASN A 32 9.84 7.85 10.77
C ASN A 32 10.77 8.86 10.07
N PRO A 33 10.61 9.10 8.76
CA PRO A 33 11.45 10.03 8.01
C PRO A 33 11.11 11.50 8.23
N GLY A 34 10.13 11.83 9.07
CA GLY A 34 9.65 13.19 9.31
C GLY A 34 8.30 13.45 8.62
N THR A 35 7.36 12.52 8.73
CA THR A 35 6.02 12.63 8.13
C THR A 35 5.16 13.67 8.82
N LYS A 36 4.25 14.30 8.07
CA LYS A 36 3.22 15.20 8.60
C LYS A 36 2.03 14.43 9.18
N MET A 37 1.73 13.27 8.60
CA MET A 37 0.71 12.35 9.10
C MET A 37 1.32 11.37 10.09
N ASP A 38 0.47 10.71 10.88
CA ASP A 38 0.91 9.65 11.77
C ASP A 38 1.63 8.56 11.00
N TYR A 39 2.76 8.13 11.54
CA TYR A 39 3.61 7.09 10.97
C TYR A 39 3.71 5.91 11.93
N HIS A 40 3.44 4.71 11.43
CA HIS A 40 3.58 3.48 12.20
C HIS A 40 4.85 2.76 11.79
N GLN A 41 5.82 2.63 12.69
CA GLN A 41 6.98 1.77 12.45
C GLN A 41 6.56 0.31 12.54
N ILE A 42 6.77 -0.44 11.45
CA ILE A 42 6.37 -1.84 11.33
C ILE A 42 7.13 -2.70 12.32
N THR A 43 6.42 -3.58 13.00
CA THR A 43 6.92 -4.56 13.96
C THR A 43 6.61 -5.99 13.51
N GLU A 44 7.08 -6.97 14.26
CA GLU A 44 6.80 -8.40 14.02
C GLU A 44 5.32 -8.77 14.20
N ASP A 45 4.53 -7.92 14.86
CA ASP A 45 3.13 -8.16 15.14
C ASP A 45 2.18 -7.62 14.08
N ASP A 46 2.72 -6.98 13.03
CA ASP A 46 1.95 -6.21 12.06
C ASP A 46 1.67 -6.99 10.77
N TYR A 47 0.38 -7.04 10.42
CA TYR A 47 -0.13 -7.72 9.24
C TYR A 47 -1.08 -6.82 8.44
N TRP A 48 -1.17 -7.08 7.14
CA TRP A 48 -2.28 -6.63 6.32
C TRP A 48 -3.14 -7.84 5.98
N CYS A 49 -4.37 -7.87 6.51
CA CYS A 49 -5.20 -9.06 6.43
C CYS A 49 -5.94 -9.16 5.09
N GLY A 50 -5.90 -10.34 4.48
CA GLY A 50 -6.60 -10.67 3.25
C GLY A 50 -7.85 -11.55 3.44
N GLU A 51 -8.20 -11.88 4.67
CA GLU A 51 -9.29 -12.81 5.01
C GLU A 51 -10.31 -12.23 5.98
N GLN A 52 -10.12 -12.46 7.29
CA GLN A 52 -11.07 -12.08 8.33
C GLN A 52 -11.31 -10.57 8.38
N TYR A 53 -10.23 -9.80 8.32
CA TYR A 53 -10.24 -8.34 8.28
C TYR A 53 -9.75 -7.86 6.92
N TYR A 54 -10.42 -8.32 5.88
CA TYR A 54 -10.04 -8.09 4.49
C TYR A 54 -9.72 -6.62 4.21
N ASN A 55 -8.51 -6.40 3.71
CA ASN A 55 -7.96 -5.08 3.37
C ASN A 55 -7.79 -4.14 4.58
N GLU A 56 -7.53 -4.71 5.77
CA GLU A 56 -7.25 -3.93 6.98
C GLU A 56 -5.87 -4.24 7.57
N PHE A 57 -5.30 -3.24 8.22
CA PHE A 57 -4.14 -3.41 9.10
C PHE A 57 -4.54 -4.15 10.38
N VAL A 58 -3.73 -5.11 10.80
CA VAL A 58 -3.92 -5.86 12.04
C VAL A 58 -2.61 -5.88 12.82
N ASP A 59 -2.68 -5.45 14.08
CA ASP A 59 -1.66 -5.68 15.09
C ASP A 59 -2.09 -6.89 15.94
N GLU A 60 -1.33 -7.99 15.85
CA GLU A 60 -1.65 -9.25 16.57
C GLU A 60 -1.78 -9.09 18.09
N LYS A 61 -1.13 -8.08 18.67
CA LYS A 61 -1.22 -7.82 20.12
C LYS A 61 -2.56 -7.26 20.55
N THR A 62 -3.25 -6.58 19.63
CA THR A 62 -4.48 -5.86 19.94
C THR A 62 -5.72 -6.46 19.28
N ARG A 63 -5.52 -7.35 18.31
CA ARG A 63 -6.61 -7.92 17.51
C ARG A 63 -6.36 -9.39 17.21
N ASP A 64 -7.35 -10.24 17.41
CA ASP A 64 -7.26 -11.67 17.07
C ASP A 64 -7.02 -11.85 15.56
N HIS A 65 -5.93 -12.53 15.23
CA HIS A 65 -5.48 -12.81 13.89
C HIS A 65 -5.61 -14.29 13.50
N SER A 66 -6.21 -15.12 14.36
CA SER A 66 -6.25 -16.58 14.22
C SER A 66 -6.95 -17.08 12.95
N HIS A 67 -7.84 -16.28 12.39
CA HIS A 67 -8.58 -16.59 11.16
C HIS A 67 -7.99 -15.96 9.90
N CYS A 68 -6.91 -15.22 10.01
CA CYS A 68 -6.16 -14.75 8.86
C CYS A 68 -5.13 -15.81 8.47
N THR A 69 -5.09 -16.21 7.21
CA THR A 69 -4.14 -17.22 6.74
C THR A 69 -2.87 -16.59 6.18
N LYS A 70 -1.73 -17.25 6.37
CA LYS A 70 -0.46 -16.77 5.80
C LYS A 70 -0.46 -16.66 4.28
N GLU A 71 -1.34 -17.38 3.61
CA GLU A 71 -1.47 -17.35 2.15
C GLU A 71 -2.14 -16.08 1.63
N ASN A 72 -3.03 -15.50 2.44
CA ASN A 72 -3.82 -14.33 2.06
C ASN A 72 -3.46 -13.07 2.84
N ASP A 73 -2.57 -13.16 3.82
CA ASP A 73 -2.11 -12.05 4.63
C ASP A 73 -0.68 -11.67 4.28
N GLU A 74 -0.38 -10.39 4.39
CA GLU A 74 0.97 -9.91 4.37
C GLU A 74 1.49 -9.69 5.78
N HIS A 75 2.50 -10.46 6.20
CA HIS A 75 3.31 -10.17 7.37
C HIS A 75 4.27 -9.04 6.99
N LEU A 76 3.96 -7.83 7.40
CA LEU A 76 4.56 -6.61 6.83
C LEU A 76 6.08 -6.54 7.02
N ILE A 77 6.60 -7.06 8.13
CA ILE A 77 8.03 -7.05 8.43
C ILE A 77 8.87 -7.90 7.47
N ASP A 78 8.27 -8.87 6.78
CA ASP A 78 8.98 -9.76 5.85
C ASP A 78 9.35 -9.07 4.53
N TYR A 79 8.71 -7.95 4.23
CA TYR A 79 8.93 -7.17 3.01
C TYR A 79 10.00 -6.08 3.20
N THR A 80 11.20 -6.48 3.57
CA THR A 80 12.27 -5.60 4.05
C THR A 80 12.65 -4.45 3.12
N LYS A 81 12.65 -4.67 1.79
CA LYS A 81 12.95 -3.63 0.79
C LYS A 81 11.71 -2.83 0.39
N PRO A 82 10.63 -3.46 -0.10
CA PRO A 82 9.46 -2.71 -0.55
C PRO A 82 8.80 -1.94 0.58
N TYR A 83 8.76 -2.48 1.80
CA TYR A 83 8.08 -1.83 2.92
C TYR A 83 9.04 -1.10 3.87
N GLU A 84 10.23 -0.76 3.41
CA GLU A 84 11.06 0.20 4.14
C GLU A 84 10.29 1.50 4.39
N TYR A 85 9.55 1.98 3.39
CA TYR A 85 8.48 2.97 3.49
C TYR A 85 7.30 2.50 2.65
N THR A 86 6.12 2.41 3.24
CA THR A 86 4.90 1.98 2.57
C THR A 86 3.68 2.75 3.07
N ALA A 87 2.78 3.11 2.18
CA ALA A 87 1.55 3.81 2.51
C ALA A 87 0.35 3.16 1.82
N PHE A 88 -0.71 2.89 2.57
CA PHE A 88 -1.98 2.52 1.99
C PHE A 88 -2.55 3.73 1.23
N PHE A 89 -2.81 3.58 -0.06
CA PHE A 89 -3.58 4.59 -0.77
C PHE A 89 -5.03 4.14 -0.86
N ASN A 90 -5.93 4.81 -0.26
CA ASN A 90 -7.31 4.49 0.08
C ASN A 90 -8.17 3.84 -1.04
N TYR A 91 -7.60 2.85 -1.75
CA TYR A 91 -8.34 1.98 -2.64
C TYR A 91 -9.08 0.92 -1.84
N ASN A 92 -10.38 0.75 -2.14
CA ASN A 92 -11.23 -0.22 -1.44
C ASN A 92 -11.19 -0.09 0.10
N LYS A 93 -11.19 1.13 0.60
CA LYS A 93 -11.22 1.41 2.05
C LYS A 93 -12.48 0.88 2.74
N GLU A 94 -13.53 0.59 1.97
CA GLU A 94 -14.76 -0.06 2.41
C GLU A 94 -14.59 -1.58 2.64
N CYS A 95 -13.40 -2.13 2.36
CA CYS A 95 -13.03 -3.52 2.60
C CYS A 95 -13.96 -4.54 1.91
N ILE A 96 -14.41 -4.24 0.70
CA ILE A 96 -15.29 -5.11 -0.09
C ILE A 96 -14.47 -6.28 -0.62
N LYS A 97 -14.78 -7.52 -0.18
CA LYS A 97 -14.09 -8.74 -0.62
C LYS A 97 -14.17 -8.91 -2.15
N GLY A 98 -13.03 -9.28 -2.74
CA GLY A 98 -12.89 -9.48 -4.18
C GLY A 98 -12.60 -8.20 -4.98
N LYS A 99 -12.79 -7.01 -4.40
CA LYS A 99 -12.46 -5.75 -5.04
C LYS A 99 -10.96 -5.45 -5.06
N GLY A 100 -10.20 -6.15 -4.24
CA GLY A 100 -8.75 -6.02 -4.13
C GLY A 100 -8.31 -5.51 -2.76
N SER A 101 -7.16 -6.00 -2.31
CA SER A 101 -6.57 -5.76 -1.00
C SER A 101 -5.09 -5.41 -1.12
N ALA A 102 -4.54 -4.75 -0.10
CA ALA A 102 -3.12 -4.43 0.02
C ALA A 102 -2.57 -3.60 -1.16
N TYR A 103 -3.30 -2.58 -1.57
CA TYR A 103 -2.80 -1.64 -2.55
C TYR A 103 -1.99 -0.53 -1.87
N PHE A 104 -0.67 -0.60 -2.03
CA PHE A 104 0.26 0.32 -1.39
C PHE A 104 1.06 1.17 -2.38
N PHE A 105 1.46 2.33 -1.91
CA PHE A 105 2.56 3.11 -2.44
C PHE A 105 3.82 2.75 -1.63
N HIS A 106 4.86 2.22 -2.27
CA HIS A 106 6.02 1.68 -1.55
C HIS A 106 7.33 1.80 -2.33
N CYS A 107 8.43 1.38 -1.73
CA CYS A 107 9.74 1.34 -2.38
C CYS A 107 9.83 0.18 -3.39
N PHE A 108 10.72 0.30 -4.39
CA PHE A 108 11.02 -0.83 -5.26
C PHE A 108 11.52 -2.04 -4.46
N GLY A 109 11.01 -3.22 -4.82
CA GLY A 109 11.52 -4.50 -4.35
C GLY A 109 12.58 -5.08 -5.29
N THR A 110 12.46 -6.38 -5.57
CA THR A 110 13.38 -7.11 -6.44
C THR A 110 12.91 -7.20 -7.90
N HIS A 111 11.64 -6.88 -8.15
CA HIS A 111 11.03 -6.93 -9.48
C HIS A 111 10.80 -5.51 -10.01
N ASP A 112 10.74 -5.38 -11.31
CA ASP A 112 10.41 -4.14 -12.03
C ASP A 112 8.89 -3.91 -12.16
N TYR A 113 8.10 -4.78 -11.56
CA TYR A 113 6.64 -4.70 -11.49
C TYR A 113 6.12 -5.00 -10.07
N THR A 114 4.84 -4.67 -9.84
CA THR A 114 4.10 -5.00 -8.63
C THR A 114 2.90 -5.91 -8.95
N MET A 115 2.19 -6.33 -7.94
CA MET A 115 0.91 -7.05 -8.12
C MET A 115 -0.29 -6.09 -8.24
N GLY A 116 -0.05 -4.79 -8.27
CA GLY A 116 -1.06 -3.73 -8.37
C GLY A 116 -0.69 -2.46 -7.61
N CYS A 117 0.29 -2.52 -6.74
CA CYS A 117 0.82 -1.39 -6.00
C CYS A 117 1.52 -0.36 -6.91
N VAL A 118 1.80 0.82 -6.38
CA VAL A 118 2.67 1.82 -6.98
C VAL A 118 4.01 1.80 -6.27
N ALA A 119 5.09 1.56 -6.99
CA ALA A 119 6.43 1.54 -6.43
C ALA A 119 7.34 2.55 -7.10
N LEU A 120 8.17 3.22 -6.32
CA LEU A 120 9.20 4.14 -6.77
C LEU A 120 10.53 3.85 -6.08
N HIS A 121 11.57 4.54 -6.54
CA HIS A 121 12.88 4.46 -5.90
C HIS A 121 12.79 4.89 -4.42
N HIS A 122 13.55 4.20 -3.57
CA HIS A 122 13.59 4.41 -2.12
C HIS A 122 13.73 5.89 -1.72
N ASP A 123 14.67 6.61 -2.30
CA ASP A 123 14.92 8.02 -1.96
C ASP A 123 13.74 8.93 -2.32
N ILE A 124 13.03 8.60 -3.40
CA ILE A 124 11.83 9.33 -3.83
C ILE A 124 10.68 9.08 -2.86
N VAL A 125 10.45 7.83 -2.48
CA VAL A 125 9.39 7.48 -1.52
C VAL A 125 9.67 8.14 -0.18
N LYS A 126 10.90 8.06 0.33
CA LYS A 126 11.32 8.72 1.57
C LYS A 126 11.06 10.22 1.54
N TYR A 127 11.44 10.89 0.44
CA TYR A 127 11.22 12.31 0.26
C TYR A 127 9.72 12.66 0.24
N LEU A 128 8.93 11.92 -0.54
CA LEU A 128 7.49 12.14 -0.65
C LEU A 128 6.78 11.94 0.69
N PHE A 129 7.22 11.00 1.52
CA PHE A 129 6.67 10.78 2.86
C PHE A 129 6.74 12.01 3.75
N THR A 130 7.75 12.87 3.57
CA THR A 130 7.85 14.13 4.33
C THR A 130 6.86 15.19 3.85
N MET A 131 6.26 15.01 2.68
CA MET A 131 5.36 15.97 2.04
C MET A 131 3.89 15.55 2.09
N ILE A 132 3.61 14.25 2.10
CA ILE A 132 2.25 13.70 2.13
C ILE A 132 1.52 14.21 3.39
N ASP A 133 0.32 14.72 3.16
CA ASP A 133 -0.64 15.10 4.18
C ASP A 133 -2.04 14.59 3.85
N GLU A 134 -3.02 14.89 4.70
CA GLU A 134 -4.41 14.43 4.56
C GLU A 134 -5.11 14.93 3.28
N LYS A 135 -4.57 15.97 2.63
CA LYS A 135 -5.13 16.56 1.40
C LYS A 135 -4.40 16.08 0.15
N THR A 136 -3.29 15.38 0.32
CA THR A 136 -2.49 14.88 -0.80
C THR A 136 -3.28 13.84 -1.58
N ILE A 137 -3.36 14.01 -2.90
CA ILE A 137 -4.03 13.10 -3.81
C ILE A 137 -2.98 12.47 -4.73
N MET A 138 -2.99 11.15 -4.83
CA MET A 138 -2.26 10.39 -5.84
C MET A 138 -3.19 10.11 -7.01
N ILE A 139 -2.83 10.58 -8.19
CA ILE A 139 -3.58 10.35 -9.42
C ILE A 139 -2.89 9.22 -10.19
N ILE A 140 -3.65 8.18 -10.53
CA ILE A 140 -3.19 7.05 -11.34
C ILE A 140 -4.03 7.06 -12.63
N ASP A 141 -3.40 7.39 -13.74
CA ASP A 141 -4.06 7.44 -15.04
C ASP A 141 -3.04 7.27 -16.17
N SER A 142 -3.54 7.18 -17.41
CA SER A 142 -2.72 7.20 -18.62
C SER A 142 -1.99 8.55 -18.77
N TYR A 143 -0.84 8.50 -19.45
CA TYR A 143 -0.06 9.70 -19.74
C TYR A 143 -0.90 10.81 -20.39
N ASP A 144 -1.72 10.44 -21.39
CA ASP A 144 -2.55 11.40 -22.11
C ASP A 144 -3.62 12.06 -21.23
N ASN A 145 -4.11 11.34 -20.22
CA ASN A 145 -5.10 11.87 -19.28
C ASN A 145 -4.44 12.76 -18.22
N LEU A 146 -3.26 12.39 -17.72
CA LEU A 146 -2.54 13.19 -16.71
C LEU A 146 -2.20 14.60 -17.18
N TYR A 147 -2.04 14.82 -18.49
CA TYR A 147 -1.84 16.17 -19.06
C TYR A 147 -3.08 17.07 -19.05
N LYS A 148 -4.23 16.54 -18.64
CA LYS A 148 -5.48 17.33 -18.56
C LYS A 148 -5.74 17.89 -17.15
N TYR A 149 -4.87 17.53 -16.19
CA TYR A 149 -4.92 18.04 -14.82
C TYR A 149 -4.07 19.34 -14.66
#